data_8be00df8256ed7ac92b61522eccaee8c
#
_entry.id   8be00df8256ed7ac92b61522eccaee8c
#
_cell.length_a   1.000
_cell.length_b   1.000
_cell.length_c   1.000
_cell.angle_alpha   90.00
_cell.angle_beta   90.00
_cell.angle_gamma   90.00
#
_symmetry.space_group_name_H-M   'P 1'
#
loop_
_entity.id
_entity.type
_entity.pdbx_description
1 polymer ?
#
loop_
_entity_poly.entity_id
_entity_poly.type
_entity_poly.pdbx_seq_one_letter_code
_entity_poly.pdbx_strand_id
1 'polypeptide(L)'
;MPNPVLPESPLLPESPTEAPPVAASASRFRRVAKFIVLLLLLAWLSLVFWNSAKPLPPGTHVVSQISRLSEADVEFLFKGSHQPEIIAADLSAIDRAEQLIVVDRSPVGAEAAEHLLARQHVRPNLKIVVVTNPGSEILAGTPPRSLASLEQAGMVVARVRLDRLRDSNPLYTGLWRLVFGWWSDPFDDAPGESSVAAWSRSQNFKTDQRQLLIADDGSGGWTAVVAAADAHTGLVLRGALARSMVASELQVAAWSTEDDRLPSAPAMGSRGVGSIDARFLTEGGIESALLDAMAAAGSGDRISIAVDTLSDRPFILAAVRAATRGARIQMLLSPNAMPNRSVAHELQRDGIDRIEVRWSPFEAGATHPKLLLVQHRGDVWMNWGSANFTRRNLADLNLESAVELRMPARSAPARAAIDYFANAWANAAADAGYADEPITTYWHYRFAEATGWSSF
;
A
#
# COMPACT_ATOMS: atom_id res chain seq x y z
N MET A 1 16.74 -115.06 -1.13
CA MET A 1 16.98 -114.31 -2.34
C MET A 1 16.84 -112.82 -1.97
N PRO A 2 17.90 -112.02 -2.02
CA PRO A 2 17.86 -110.61 -1.68
C PRO A 2 17.42 -109.80 -2.89
N ASN A 3 16.58 -108.77 -2.64
CA ASN A 3 16.16 -107.76 -3.64
C ASN A 3 17.30 -106.89 -4.09
N PRO A 4 17.35 -106.51 -5.36
CA PRO A 4 18.38 -105.63 -5.86
C PRO A 4 18.11 -104.18 -5.42
N VAL A 5 19.15 -103.52 -4.96
CA VAL A 5 19.24 -102.05 -4.68
C VAL A 5 19.33 -101.31 -6.01
N LEU A 6 18.42 -100.38 -6.24
CA LEU A 6 18.46 -99.42 -7.35
C LEU A 6 19.46 -98.27 -7.03
N PRO A 7 20.24 -97.79 -8.00
CA PRO A 7 21.19 -96.70 -7.77
C PRO A 7 20.48 -95.32 -7.66
N GLU A 8 20.90 -94.56 -6.68
CA GLU A 8 20.49 -93.14 -6.53
C GLU A 8 20.92 -92.28 -7.71
N SER A 9 19.98 -91.56 -8.24
CA SER A 9 20.26 -90.54 -9.29
C SER A 9 21.01 -89.35 -8.67
N PRO A 10 22.03 -88.74 -9.35
CA PRO A 10 22.74 -87.61 -8.86
C PRO A 10 21.87 -86.36 -8.92
N LEU A 11 21.77 -85.61 -7.80
CA LEU A 11 21.14 -84.35 -7.71
C LEU A 11 21.90 -83.37 -8.58
N LEU A 12 21.21 -82.71 -9.57
CA LEU A 12 21.71 -81.63 -10.34
C LEU A 12 21.91 -80.42 -9.41
N PRO A 13 22.98 -79.63 -9.57
CA PRO A 13 23.19 -78.45 -8.79
C PRO A 13 22.14 -77.40 -9.16
N GLU A 14 21.47 -76.87 -8.16
CA GLU A 14 20.57 -75.68 -8.32
C GLU A 14 21.34 -74.47 -8.87
N SER A 15 20.88 -73.97 -9.96
CA SER A 15 21.37 -72.68 -10.53
C SER A 15 21.21 -71.57 -9.53
N PRO A 16 22.19 -70.73 -9.28
CA PRO A 16 22.02 -69.57 -8.41
C PRO A 16 20.99 -68.60 -9.01
N THR A 17 19.88 -68.45 -8.30
CA THR A 17 18.87 -67.40 -8.63
C THR A 17 19.53 -66.05 -8.49
N GLU A 18 19.88 -65.43 -9.61
CA GLU A 18 20.31 -64.04 -9.62
C GLU A 18 19.19 -63.15 -9.04
N ALA A 19 19.42 -62.61 -7.85
CA ALA A 19 18.55 -61.61 -7.27
C ALA A 19 18.54 -60.38 -8.18
N PRO A 20 17.36 -59.78 -8.50
CA PRO A 20 17.29 -58.64 -9.42
C PRO A 20 18.05 -57.44 -8.84
N PRO A 21 18.66 -56.59 -9.69
CA PRO A 21 19.49 -55.45 -9.27
C PRO A 21 18.65 -54.32 -8.70
N VAL A 22 18.12 -54.45 -7.48
CA VAL A 22 17.28 -53.47 -6.80
C VAL A 22 18.08 -52.20 -6.41
N ALA A 23 19.38 -52.31 -6.20
CA ALA A 23 20.22 -51.20 -5.75
C ALA A 23 20.53 -50.16 -6.83
N ALA A 24 20.60 -50.51 -8.11
CA ALA A 24 20.93 -49.60 -9.19
C ALA A 24 19.77 -48.67 -9.58
N SER A 25 18.50 -49.12 -9.46
CA SER A 25 17.31 -48.32 -9.78
C SER A 25 17.06 -47.25 -8.71
N ALA A 26 17.26 -47.58 -7.42
CA ALA A 26 17.10 -46.61 -6.32
C ALA A 26 18.10 -45.46 -6.37
N SER A 27 19.33 -45.73 -6.85
CA SER A 27 20.35 -44.65 -6.97
C SER A 27 20.07 -43.70 -8.15
N ARG A 28 19.54 -44.21 -9.25
CA ARG A 28 19.09 -43.40 -10.40
C ARG A 28 17.86 -42.55 -10.03
N PHE A 29 16.87 -43.14 -9.38
CA PHE A 29 15.68 -42.44 -8.90
C PHE A 29 16.05 -41.31 -7.93
N ARG A 30 16.94 -41.53 -6.96
CA ARG A 30 17.43 -40.47 -6.05
C ARG A 30 18.17 -39.34 -6.78
N ARG A 31 18.94 -39.65 -7.82
CA ARG A 31 19.61 -38.62 -8.63
C ARG A 31 18.60 -37.76 -9.43
N VAL A 32 17.64 -38.42 -10.09
CA VAL A 32 16.59 -37.75 -10.84
C VAL A 32 15.71 -36.91 -9.89
N ALA A 33 15.33 -37.42 -8.73
CA ALA A 33 14.58 -36.67 -7.73
C ALA A 33 15.34 -35.42 -7.23
N LYS A 34 16.64 -35.55 -6.93
CA LYS A 34 17.48 -34.42 -6.54
C LYS A 34 17.59 -33.38 -7.67
N PHE A 35 17.70 -33.81 -8.92
CA PHE A 35 17.75 -32.92 -10.07
C PHE A 35 16.42 -32.16 -10.26
N ILE A 36 15.28 -32.83 -10.12
CA ILE A 36 13.96 -32.22 -10.18
C ILE A 36 13.79 -31.18 -9.06
N VAL A 37 14.17 -31.53 -7.83
CA VAL A 37 14.12 -30.60 -6.68
C VAL A 37 15.00 -29.38 -6.92
N LEU A 38 16.20 -29.58 -7.48
CA LEU A 38 17.08 -28.45 -7.84
C LEU A 38 16.46 -27.56 -8.92
N LEU A 39 15.86 -28.14 -9.96
CA LEU A 39 15.18 -27.36 -11.01
C LEU A 39 13.98 -26.58 -10.47
N LEU A 40 13.17 -27.18 -9.59
CA LEU A 40 12.05 -26.50 -8.94
C LEU A 40 12.53 -25.37 -8.04
N LEU A 41 13.61 -25.57 -7.30
CA LEU A 41 14.24 -24.53 -6.48
C LEU A 41 14.75 -23.36 -7.34
N LEU A 42 15.44 -23.66 -8.44
CA LEU A 42 15.93 -22.64 -9.37
C LEU A 42 14.77 -21.89 -10.03
N ALA A 43 13.72 -22.59 -10.44
CA ALA A 43 12.52 -21.97 -10.99
C ALA A 43 11.84 -21.05 -9.97
N TRP A 44 11.68 -21.52 -8.73
CA TRP A 44 11.14 -20.71 -7.63
C TRP A 44 11.97 -19.46 -7.37
N LEU A 45 13.31 -19.59 -7.21
CA LEU A 45 14.20 -18.45 -7.00
C LEU A 45 14.17 -17.47 -8.18
N SER A 46 14.07 -17.97 -9.41
CA SER A 46 13.94 -17.12 -10.60
C SER A 46 12.64 -16.33 -10.57
N LEU A 47 11.52 -16.94 -10.20
CA LEU A 47 10.23 -16.27 -10.04
C LEU A 47 10.27 -15.22 -8.93
N VAL A 48 10.88 -15.55 -7.78
CA VAL A 48 11.09 -14.62 -6.66
C VAL A 48 11.89 -13.38 -7.13
N PHE A 49 13.04 -13.60 -7.75
CA PHE A 49 13.92 -12.51 -8.17
C PHE A 49 13.26 -11.65 -9.26
N TRP A 50 12.74 -12.26 -10.31
CA TRP A 50 12.12 -11.56 -11.43
C TRP A 50 10.98 -10.64 -10.99
N ASN A 51 10.08 -11.14 -10.14
CA ASN A 51 8.90 -10.37 -9.73
C ASN A 51 9.19 -9.35 -8.62
N SER A 52 10.30 -9.50 -7.88
CA SER A 52 10.73 -8.48 -6.92
C SER A 52 11.46 -7.30 -7.59
N ALA A 53 12.06 -7.54 -8.77
CA ALA A 53 12.88 -6.55 -9.47
C ALA A 53 12.24 -6.02 -10.77
N LYS A 54 10.98 -6.37 -11.04
CA LYS A 54 10.32 -5.92 -12.27
C LYS A 54 10.17 -4.39 -12.33
N PRO A 55 10.17 -3.81 -13.56
CA PRO A 55 9.94 -2.39 -13.73
C PRO A 55 8.63 -1.93 -13.12
N LEU A 56 8.64 -0.73 -12.59
CA LEU A 56 7.42 -0.09 -12.07
C LEU A 56 6.54 0.37 -13.23
N PRO A 57 5.21 0.16 -13.16
CA PRO A 57 4.31 0.64 -14.19
C PRO A 57 4.20 2.19 -14.16
N PRO A 58 3.81 2.82 -15.29
CA PRO A 58 3.58 4.26 -15.33
C PRO A 58 2.57 4.71 -14.28
N GLY A 59 2.72 5.93 -13.74
CA GLY A 59 1.84 6.47 -12.70
C GLY A 59 2.17 6.00 -11.29
N THR A 60 3.23 5.21 -11.12
CA THR A 60 3.79 4.83 -9.82
C THR A 60 5.13 5.50 -9.59
N HIS A 61 5.56 5.60 -8.32
CA HIS A 61 6.80 6.27 -7.91
C HIS A 61 6.88 7.73 -8.41
N VAL A 62 5.75 8.43 -8.36
CA VAL A 62 5.65 9.79 -8.86
C VAL A 62 6.15 10.78 -7.81
N VAL A 63 7.00 11.70 -8.24
CA VAL A 63 7.30 12.96 -7.55
C VAL A 63 6.93 14.07 -8.52
N SER A 64 5.78 14.70 -8.32
CA SER A 64 5.30 15.71 -9.24
C SER A 64 6.18 16.98 -9.20
N GLN A 65 6.07 17.82 -10.21
CA GLN A 65 6.65 19.15 -10.16
C GLN A 65 6.00 19.96 -9.04
N ILE A 66 6.77 20.91 -8.47
CA ILE A 66 6.25 21.82 -7.44
C ILE A 66 5.16 22.69 -8.06
N SER A 67 3.98 22.64 -7.44
CA SER A 67 2.87 23.56 -7.67
C SER A 67 2.87 24.61 -6.56
N ARG A 68 2.46 25.84 -6.87
CA ARG A 68 2.32 26.92 -5.89
C ARG A 68 0.85 27.17 -5.62
N LEU A 69 0.47 26.99 -4.36
CA LEU A 69 -0.90 27.12 -3.89
C LEU A 69 -1.03 28.35 -2.98
N SER A 70 -2.19 28.99 -3.01
CA SER A 70 -2.60 29.95 -1.99
C SER A 70 -3.13 29.23 -0.75
N GLU A 71 -3.30 29.93 0.37
CA GLU A 71 -3.92 29.34 1.57
C GLU A 71 -5.37 28.91 1.32
N ALA A 72 -6.09 29.58 0.41
CA ALA A 72 -7.46 29.22 0.03
C ALA A 72 -7.56 27.93 -0.81
N ASP A 73 -6.45 27.50 -1.41
CA ASP A 73 -6.40 26.28 -2.22
C ASP A 73 -6.17 25.02 -1.40
N VAL A 74 -5.91 25.16 -0.09
CA VAL A 74 -5.59 24.04 0.81
C VAL A 74 -6.53 24.07 2.02
N GLU A 75 -7.35 23.02 2.15
CA GLU A 75 -8.32 22.91 3.23
C GLU A 75 -8.18 21.54 3.93
N PHE A 76 -7.94 21.57 5.24
CA PHE A 76 -7.85 20.37 6.05
C PHE A 76 -9.19 20.00 6.65
N LEU A 77 -9.55 18.73 6.47
CA LEU A 77 -10.75 18.10 7.02
C LEU A 77 -10.34 17.19 8.19
N PHE A 78 -9.86 17.81 9.28
CA PHE A 78 -9.34 17.09 10.45
C PHE A 78 -10.28 17.09 11.66
N LYS A 79 -11.49 17.51 11.55
CA LYS A 79 -12.37 17.69 12.71
C LYS A 79 -13.05 16.39 13.14
N GLY A 80 -12.47 15.71 14.12
CA GLY A 80 -13.13 14.65 14.90
C GLY A 80 -13.68 13.48 14.06
N SER A 81 -14.75 12.85 14.46
CA SER A 81 -15.42 11.73 13.79
C SER A 81 -16.15 12.09 12.47
N HIS A 82 -15.59 12.93 11.62
CA HIS A 82 -16.31 13.60 10.53
C HIS A 82 -16.08 13.01 9.13
N GLN A 83 -16.37 11.74 8.96
CA GLN A 83 -16.68 11.16 7.65
C GLN A 83 -17.63 12.04 6.81
N PRO A 84 -18.68 12.68 7.39
CA PRO A 84 -19.56 13.57 6.63
C PRO A 84 -18.90 14.72 5.89
N GLU A 85 -17.83 15.33 6.42
CA GLU A 85 -17.18 16.47 5.75
C GLU A 85 -16.42 16.04 4.49
N ILE A 86 -15.76 14.89 4.51
CA ILE A 86 -15.08 14.34 3.32
C ILE A 86 -16.09 13.94 2.27
N ILE A 87 -17.16 13.26 2.68
CA ILE A 87 -18.26 12.92 1.77
C ILE A 87 -18.84 14.19 1.16
N ALA A 88 -19.14 15.22 1.96
CA ALA A 88 -19.65 16.49 1.45
C ALA A 88 -18.68 17.17 0.47
N ALA A 89 -17.37 17.09 0.71
CA ALA A 89 -16.36 17.60 -0.22
C ALA A 89 -16.34 16.83 -1.53
N ASP A 90 -16.45 15.49 -1.47
CA ASP A 90 -16.57 14.63 -2.65
C ASP A 90 -17.81 14.96 -3.46
N LEU A 91 -18.97 14.99 -2.83
CA LEU A 91 -20.23 15.28 -3.51
C LEU A 91 -20.21 16.66 -4.15
N SER A 92 -19.65 17.65 -3.43
CA SER A 92 -19.46 19.00 -3.97
C SER A 92 -18.53 19.06 -5.17
N ALA A 93 -17.48 18.23 -5.21
CA ALA A 93 -16.59 18.13 -6.36
C ALA A 93 -17.29 17.44 -7.54
N ILE A 94 -18.01 16.34 -7.30
CA ILE A 94 -18.79 15.61 -8.31
C ILE A 94 -19.83 16.56 -8.94
N ASP A 95 -20.59 17.27 -8.13
CA ASP A 95 -21.70 18.11 -8.61
C ASP A 95 -21.24 19.30 -9.47
N ARG A 96 -20.00 19.74 -9.32
CA ARG A 96 -19.42 20.84 -10.12
C ARG A 96 -18.72 20.38 -11.38
N ALA A 97 -18.35 19.11 -11.48
CA ALA A 97 -17.58 18.59 -12.60
C ALA A 97 -18.30 18.73 -13.95
N GLU A 98 -17.59 19.17 -14.98
CA GLU A 98 -18.13 19.39 -16.31
C GLU A 98 -17.50 18.49 -17.40
N GLN A 99 -16.24 18.08 -17.23
CA GLN A 99 -15.48 17.37 -18.27
C GLN A 99 -14.93 16.04 -17.80
N LEU A 100 -14.34 15.97 -16.60
CA LEU A 100 -13.66 14.78 -16.11
C LEU A 100 -13.76 14.62 -14.60
N ILE A 101 -14.13 13.43 -14.16
CA ILE A 101 -13.98 12.95 -12.79
C ILE A 101 -13.10 11.72 -12.79
N VAL A 102 -12.12 11.66 -11.91
CA VAL A 102 -11.32 10.47 -11.62
C VAL A 102 -11.49 10.13 -10.14
N VAL A 103 -11.95 8.93 -9.86
CA VAL A 103 -12.13 8.40 -8.51
C VAL A 103 -11.20 7.22 -8.35
N ASP A 104 -10.28 7.30 -7.42
CA ASP A 104 -9.49 6.16 -6.95
C ASP A 104 -9.82 5.93 -5.47
N ARG A 105 -10.85 5.14 -5.23
CA ARG A 105 -11.34 4.77 -3.90
C ARG A 105 -11.88 3.35 -3.86
N SER A 106 -11.57 2.66 -2.79
CA SER A 106 -12.10 1.33 -2.53
C SER A 106 -12.51 1.20 -1.07
N PRO A 107 -13.80 0.95 -0.79
CA PRO A 107 -14.91 0.89 -1.75
C PRO A 107 -15.39 2.29 -2.18
N VAL A 108 -16.01 2.38 -3.36
CA VAL A 108 -16.79 3.57 -3.72
C VAL A 108 -18.08 3.56 -2.89
N GLY A 109 -18.29 4.58 -2.06
CA GLY A 109 -19.47 4.69 -1.21
C GLY A 109 -20.77 4.79 -2.05
N ALA A 110 -21.86 4.26 -1.53
CA ALA A 110 -23.15 4.25 -2.23
C ALA A 110 -23.62 5.67 -2.59
N GLU A 111 -23.48 6.62 -1.69
CA GLU A 111 -23.87 8.02 -1.89
C GLU A 111 -23.04 8.68 -3.01
N ALA A 112 -21.71 8.46 -3.02
CA ALA A 112 -20.86 8.94 -4.09
C ALA A 112 -21.23 8.31 -5.45
N ALA A 113 -21.54 7.02 -5.48
CA ALA A 113 -21.99 6.35 -6.70
C ALA A 113 -23.31 6.91 -7.23
N GLU A 114 -24.27 7.20 -6.36
CA GLU A 114 -25.55 7.83 -6.74
C GLU A 114 -25.32 9.23 -7.33
N HIS A 115 -24.44 10.04 -6.74
CA HIS A 115 -24.10 11.36 -7.27
C HIS A 115 -23.35 11.27 -8.61
N LEU A 116 -22.44 10.32 -8.80
CA LEU A 116 -21.78 10.07 -10.09
C LEU A 116 -22.79 9.72 -11.17
N LEU A 117 -23.76 8.83 -10.87
CA LEU A 117 -24.84 8.46 -11.78
C LEU A 117 -25.73 9.65 -12.13
N ALA A 118 -26.15 10.42 -11.13
CA ALA A 118 -26.95 11.62 -11.32
C ALA A 118 -26.21 12.67 -12.17
N ARG A 119 -24.92 12.89 -11.88
CA ARG A 119 -24.10 13.84 -12.64
C ARG A 119 -23.89 13.41 -14.09
N GLN A 120 -23.63 12.12 -14.34
CA GLN A 120 -23.55 11.56 -15.70
C GLN A 120 -24.86 11.75 -16.47
N HIS A 121 -26.00 11.58 -15.81
CA HIS A 121 -27.31 11.80 -16.45
C HIS A 121 -27.51 13.27 -16.86
N VAL A 122 -27.12 14.22 -16.01
CA VAL A 122 -27.19 15.68 -16.29
C VAL A 122 -26.16 16.11 -17.32
N ARG A 123 -24.99 15.45 -17.36
CA ARG A 123 -23.87 15.75 -18.23
C ARG A 123 -23.42 14.49 -18.99
N PRO A 124 -24.11 14.08 -20.08
CA PRO A 124 -23.81 12.83 -20.77
C PRO A 124 -22.40 12.78 -21.40
N ASN A 125 -21.76 13.93 -21.63
CA ASN A 125 -20.40 14.00 -22.18
C ASN A 125 -19.31 14.02 -21.09
N LEU A 126 -19.69 14.08 -19.81
CA LEU A 126 -18.74 13.99 -18.69
C LEU A 126 -18.04 12.64 -18.71
N LYS A 127 -16.72 12.65 -18.65
CA LYS A 127 -15.92 11.42 -18.55
C LYS A 127 -15.76 11.07 -17.06
N ILE A 128 -16.11 9.85 -16.69
CA ILE A 128 -15.95 9.36 -15.32
C ILE A 128 -15.11 8.10 -15.38
N VAL A 129 -13.99 8.12 -14.65
CA VAL A 129 -13.05 7.01 -14.51
C VAL A 129 -13.00 6.62 -13.05
N VAL A 130 -13.29 5.37 -12.77
CA VAL A 130 -13.23 4.79 -11.41
C VAL A 130 -12.10 3.78 -11.39
N VAL A 131 -11.09 4.04 -10.58
CA VAL A 131 -10.01 3.10 -10.25
C VAL A 131 -10.38 2.39 -8.96
N THR A 132 -10.28 1.09 -8.90
CA THR A 132 -10.70 0.33 -7.73
C THR A 132 -9.75 -0.82 -7.41
N ASN A 133 -9.68 -1.16 -6.13
CA ASN A 133 -8.85 -2.25 -5.63
C ASN A 133 -9.60 -3.59 -5.74
N PRO A 134 -9.16 -4.52 -6.59
CA PRO A 134 -9.81 -5.83 -6.72
C PRO A 134 -9.74 -6.65 -5.43
N GLY A 135 -8.79 -6.39 -4.53
CA GLY A 135 -8.70 -7.07 -3.24
C GLY A 135 -9.91 -6.84 -2.35
N SER A 136 -10.50 -5.66 -2.38
CA SER A 136 -11.72 -5.35 -1.62
C SER A 136 -12.95 -6.09 -2.17
N GLU A 137 -13.03 -6.30 -3.47
CA GLU A 137 -14.09 -7.05 -4.14
C GLU A 137 -13.99 -8.54 -3.81
N ILE A 138 -12.78 -9.11 -3.85
CA ILE A 138 -12.52 -10.52 -3.52
C ILE A 138 -12.90 -10.83 -2.07
N LEU A 139 -12.54 -9.96 -1.12
CA LEU A 139 -12.86 -10.15 0.29
C LEU A 139 -14.36 -9.99 0.59
N ALA A 140 -15.05 -9.15 -0.18
CA ALA A 140 -16.50 -8.96 -0.04
C ALA A 140 -17.31 -10.08 -0.71
N GLY A 141 -16.71 -10.94 -1.53
CA GLY A 141 -17.39 -12.05 -2.22
C GLY A 141 -18.29 -11.66 -3.40
N THR A 142 -18.58 -10.37 -3.55
CA THR A 142 -19.38 -9.80 -4.66
C THR A 142 -18.89 -8.39 -4.95
N PRO A 143 -18.81 -7.99 -6.23
CA PRO A 143 -18.58 -6.59 -6.57
C PRO A 143 -19.64 -5.72 -5.87
N PRO A 144 -19.25 -4.59 -5.28
CA PRO A 144 -20.22 -3.67 -4.72
C PRO A 144 -21.28 -3.33 -5.78
N ARG A 145 -22.55 -3.37 -5.41
CA ARG A 145 -23.66 -3.02 -6.33
C ARG A 145 -23.44 -1.66 -6.99
N SER A 146 -22.80 -0.74 -6.27
CA SER A 146 -22.40 0.57 -6.78
C SER A 146 -21.50 0.48 -8.02
N LEU A 147 -20.47 -0.37 -8.03
CA LEU A 147 -19.57 -0.51 -9.18
C LEU A 147 -20.28 -1.08 -10.41
N ALA A 148 -21.11 -2.11 -10.23
CA ALA A 148 -21.90 -2.68 -11.32
C ALA A 148 -22.83 -1.64 -11.95
N SER A 149 -23.46 -0.78 -11.15
CA SER A 149 -24.32 0.30 -11.64
C SER A 149 -23.54 1.36 -12.42
N LEU A 150 -22.31 1.69 -11.99
CA LEU A 150 -21.43 2.63 -12.71
C LEU A 150 -20.99 2.07 -14.07
N GLU A 151 -20.61 0.78 -14.13
CA GLU A 151 -20.28 0.09 -15.37
C GLU A 151 -21.45 0.06 -16.35
N GLN A 152 -22.66 -0.28 -15.86
CA GLN A 152 -23.89 -0.29 -16.67
C GLN A 152 -24.26 1.09 -17.20
N ALA A 153 -23.94 2.16 -16.46
CA ALA A 153 -24.11 3.54 -16.91
C ALA A 153 -23.05 3.98 -17.92
N GLY A 154 -22.11 3.11 -18.30
CA GLY A 154 -21.10 3.38 -19.31
C GLY A 154 -19.84 4.10 -18.79
N MET A 155 -19.65 4.20 -17.47
CA MET A 155 -18.41 4.73 -16.87
C MET A 155 -17.26 3.75 -17.07
N VAL A 156 -16.03 4.25 -17.09
CA VAL A 156 -14.84 3.41 -17.14
C VAL A 156 -14.49 2.96 -15.74
N VAL A 157 -14.59 1.66 -15.47
CA VAL A 157 -14.16 1.07 -14.19
C VAL A 157 -12.89 0.27 -14.41
N ALA A 158 -11.78 0.75 -13.88
CA ALA A 158 -10.46 0.14 -13.97
C ALA A 158 -10.14 -0.60 -12.66
N ARG A 159 -10.17 -1.93 -12.70
CA ARG A 159 -9.72 -2.77 -11.58
C ARG A 159 -8.21 -2.89 -11.63
N VAL A 160 -7.54 -2.38 -10.59
CA VAL A 160 -6.08 -2.31 -10.56
C VAL A 160 -5.44 -3.69 -10.74
N ARG A 161 -4.58 -3.83 -11.73
CA ARG A 161 -3.83 -5.06 -11.99
C ARG A 161 -2.65 -5.19 -11.04
N LEU A 162 -2.92 -5.61 -9.80
CA LEU A 162 -1.92 -5.75 -8.73
C LEU A 162 -0.75 -6.69 -9.09
N ASP A 163 -0.92 -7.57 -10.09
CA ASP A 163 0.15 -8.40 -10.65
C ASP A 163 1.24 -7.59 -11.35
N ARG A 164 0.95 -6.36 -11.78
CA ARG A 164 1.92 -5.42 -12.33
C ARG A 164 2.88 -4.84 -11.29
N LEU A 165 2.48 -4.78 -10.04
CA LEU A 165 3.32 -4.29 -8.94
C LEU A 165 4.37 -5.32 -8.53
N ARG A 166 5.48 -4.87 -7.95
CA ARG A 166 6.50 -5.72 -7.34
C ARG A 166 5.89 -6.58 -6.25
N ASP A 167 6.48 -7.75 -5.99
CA ASP A 167 5.94 -8.63 -4.95
C ASP A 167 6.31 -8.13 -3.56
N SER A 168 5.31 -7.93 -2.71
CA SER A 168 5.51 -7.56 -1.31
C SER A 168 5.93 -8.76 -0.46
N ASN A 169 5.47 -9.96 -0.82
CA ASN A 169 5.84 -11.23 -0.20
C ASN A 169 6.44 -12.17 -1.27
N PRO A 170 7.68 -11.94 -1.73
CA PRO A 170 8.23 -12.59 -2.92
C PRO A 170 8.42 -14.09 -2.76
N LEU A 171 8.77 -14.57 -1.55
CA LEU A 171 8.97 -16.00 -1.29
C LEU A 171 7.65 -16.78 -1.45
N TYR A 172 6.59 -16.28 -0.84
CA TYR A 172 5.26 -16.85 -0.97
C TYR A 172 4.74 -16.76 -2.40
N THR A 173 4.83 -15.59 -3.02
CA THR A 173 4.31 -15.36 -4.37
C THR A 173 5.04 -16.19 -5.41
N GLY A 174 6.35 -16.37 -5.27
CA GLY A 174 7.12 -17.28 -6.13
C GLY A 174 6.63 -18.72 -6.04
N LEU A 175 6.37 -19.21 -4.82
CA LEU A 175 5.80 -20.54 -4.60
C LEU A 175 4.38 -20.62 -5.15
N TRP A 176 3.55 -19.62 -4.90
CA TRP A 176 2.18 -19.56 -5.42
C TRP A 176 2.15 -19.66 -6.94
N ARG A 177 3.01 -18.90 -7.66
CA ARG A 177 3.10 -18.98 -9.13
C ARG A 177 3.58 -20.33 -9.62
N LEU A 178 4.49 -20.97 -8.90
CA LEU A 178 5.00 -22.31 -9.26
C LEU A 178 3.91 -23.38 -9.15
N VAL A 179 3.01 -23.26 -8.17
CA VAL A 179 1.98 -24.26 -7.86
C VAL A 179 0.65 -23.95 -8.55
N PHE A 180 0.22 -22.68 -8.51
CA PHE A 180 -1.12 -22.26 -8.96
C PHE A 180 -1.09 -21.35 -10.20
N GLY A 181 0.05 -20.80 -10.59
CA GLY A 181 0.14 -19.85 -11.69
C GLY A 181 -0.22 -20.40 -13.08
N TRP A 182 -0.35 -21.72 -13.20
CA TRP A 182 -0.77 -22.43 -14.41
C TRP A 182 -2.16 -23.06 -14.27
N TRP A 183 -2.77 -22.96 -13.10
CA TRP A 183 -4.09 -23.53 -12.84
C TRP A 183 -5.16 -22.47 -13.13
N SER A 184 -5.97 -22.70 -14.13
CA SER A 184 -7.20 -21.94 -14.33
C SER A 184 -8.22 -22.45 -13.30
N ASP A 185 -8.50 -21.61 -12.30
CA ASP A 185 -9.53 -21.94 -11.32
C ASP A 185 -10.91 -21.83 -12.00
N PRO A 186 -11.70 -22.91 -12.04
CA PRO A 186 -13.03 -22.88 -12.65
C PRO A 186 -14.02 -21.94 -11.94
N PHE A 187 -13.67 -21.43 -10.75
CA PHE A 187 -14.48 -20.49 -9.98
C PHE A 187 -13.98 -19.02 -10.06
N ASP A 188 -12.90 -18.75 -10.77
CA ASP A 188 -12.29 -17.40 -10.85
C ASP A 188 -13.23 -16.37 -11.55
N ASP A 189 -14.17 -16.85 -12.36
CA ASP A 189 -15.15 -16.04 -13.10
C ASP A 189 -16.57 -16.06 -12.49
N ALA A 190 -16.77 -16.76 -11.37
CA ALA A 190 -18.09 -16.85 -10.74
C ALA A 190 -18.35 -15.63 -9.85
N PRO A 191 -19.35 -14.79 -10.15
CA PRO A 191 -19.69 -13.66 -9.29
C PRO A 191 -20.11 -14.15 -7.91
N GLY A 192 -19.40 -13.75 -6.86
CA GLY A 192 -19.80 -13.97 -5.48
C GLY A 192 -19.16 -15.15 -4.74
N GLU A 193 -18.26 -15.90 -5.36
CA GLU A 193 -17.50 -16.95 -4.68
C GLU A 193 -16.00 -16.62 -4.66
N SER A 194 -15.42 -16.51 -3.46
CA SER A 194 -13.98 -16.42 -3.32
C SER A 194 -13.35 -17.78 -3.60
N SER A 195 -12.69 -17.93 -4.73
CA SER A 195 -11.97 -19.14 -5.06
C SER A 195 -10.75 -19.34 -4.15
N VAL A 196 -10.30 -20.59 -3.99
CA VAL A 196 -9.04 -20.87 -3.27
C VAL A 196 -7.85 -20.15 -3.91
N ALA A 197 -7.85 -20.00 -5.24
CA ALA A 197 -6.81 -19.28 -5.96
C ALA A 197 -6.88 -17.78 -5.66
N ALA A 198 -8.05 -17.15 -5.63
CA ALA A 198 -8.25 -15.76 -5.29
C ALA A 198 -7.86 -15.49 -3.83
N TRP A 199 -8.29 -16.35 -2.90
CA TRP A 199 -7.87 -16.25 -1.50
C TRP A 199 -6.36 -16.40 -1.34
N SER A 200 -5.75 -17.40 -1.97
CA SER A 200 -4.30 -17.59 -1.89
C SER A 200 -3.52 -16.45 -2.56
N ARG A 201 -4.07 -15.84 -3.63
CA ARG A 201 -3.51 -14.65 -4.26
C ARG A 201 -3.52 -13.45 -3.31
N SER A 202 -4.58 -13.28 -2.52
CA SER A 202 -4.69 -12.19 -1.55
C SER A 202 -3.59 -12.23 -0.46
N GLN A 203 -3.00 -13.41 -0.19
CA GLN A 203 -1.88 -13.54 0.74
C GLN A 203 -0.57 -12.90 0.25
N ASN A 204 -0.55 -12.33 -0.94
CA ASN A 204 0.50 -11.41 -1.39
C ASN A 204 0.43 -10.05 -0.71
N PHE A 205 -0.72 -9.74 -0.09
CA PHE A 205 -0.98 -8.48 0.60
C PHE A 205 -0.77 -7.21 -0.25
N LYS A 206 -0.73 -7.34 -1.58
CA LYS A 206 -0.73 -6.19 -2.49
C LYS A 206 -2.09 -5.52 -2.45
N THR A 207 -2.07 -4.22 -2.43
CA THR A 207 -3.31 -3.44 -2.38
C THR A 207 -3.11 -2.08 -3.04
N ASP A 208 -4.21 -1.49 -3.46
CA ASP A 208 -4.32 -0.08 -3.77
C ASP A 208 -4.97 0.62 -2.57
N GLN A 209 -4.21 1.52 -1.95
CA GLN A 209 -4.64 2.32 -0.79
C GLN A 209 -4.74 3.80 -1.11
N ARG A 210 -4.58 4.19 -2.38
CA ARG A 210 -4.87 5.56 -2.80
C ARG A 210 -6.33 5.88 -2.52
N GLN A 211 -6.61 7.08 -2.04
CA GLN A 211 -7.97 7.51 -1.69
C GLN A 211 -8.19 8.91 -2.25
N LEU A 212 -8.43 8.98 -3.54
CA LEU A 212 -8.49 10.23 -4.30
C LEU A 212 -9.83 10.38 -5.00
N LEU A 213 -10.37 11.60 -5.00
CA LEU A 213 -11.41 12.04 -5.93
C LEU A 213 -10.93 13.34 -6.56
N ILE A 214 -10.84 13.37 -7.87
CA ILE A 214 -10.31 14.51 -8.60
C ILE A 214 -11.34 14.90 -9.67
N ALA A 215 -11.73 16.17 -9.69
CA ALA A 215 -12.72 16.67 -10.64
C ALA A 215 -12.32 18.05 -11.17
N ASP A 216 -12.66 18.32 -12.42
CA ASP A 216 -12.65 19.69 -12.94
C ASP A 216 -13.91 20.45 -12.48
N ASP A 217 -13.87 21.78 -12.59
CA ASP A 217 -15.00 22.65 -12.26
C ASP A 217 -15.62 23.37 -13.48
N GLY A 218 -15.24 22.93 -14.67
CA GLY A 218 -15.69 23.50 -15.94
C GLY A 218 -15.11 24.87 -16.30
N SER A 219 -14.49 25.56 -15.34
CA SER A 219 -13.86 26.87 -15.54
C SER A 219 -12.36 26.80 -15.85
N GLY A 220 -11.81 25.59 -15.93
CA GLY A 220 -10.39 25.30 -16.03
C GLY A 220 -9.71 25.09 -14.67
N GLY A 221 -10.45 25.23 -13.57
CA GLY A 221 -10.04 24.85 -12.23
C GLY A 221 -10.15 23.34 -12.00
N TRP A 222 -9.49 22.87 -10.96
CA TRP A 222 -9.47 21.46 -10.54
C TRP A 222 -9.55 21.38 -9.03
N THR A 223 -10.27 20.37 -8.53
CA THR A 223 -10.36 20.05 -7.11
C THR A 223 -9.96 18.59 -6.92
N ALA A 224 -9.09 18.33 -5.97
CA ALA A 224 -8.80 16.99 -5.49
C ALA A 224 -9.21 16.88 -4.02
N VAL A 225 -9.93 15.81 -3.68
CA VAL A 225 -10.20 15.39 -2.31
C VAL A 225 -9.36 14.17 -2.05
N VAL A 226 -8.37 14.32 -1.16
CA VAL A 226 -7.46 13.24 -0.76
C VAL A 226 -7.88 12.80 0.63
N ALA A 227 -8.27 11.55 0.81
CA ALA A 227 -8.69 11.03 2.10
C ALA A 227 -7.62 10.10 2.69
N ALA A 228 -7.60 9.93 4.00
CA ALA A 228 -6.93 8.78 4.61
C ALA A 228 -7.76 7.51 4.30
N ALA A 229 -7.13 6.35 4.38
CA ALA A 229 -7.74 5.06 3.98
C ALA A 229 -9.10 4.76 4.64
N ASP A 230 -9.43 5.41 5.74
CA ASP A 230 -10.67 5.28 6.50
C ASP A 230 -11.67 6.43 6.34
N ALA A 231 -11.31 7.42 5.52
CA ALA A 231 -12.12 8.62 5.30
C ALA A 231 -12.46 9.46 6.57
N HIS A 232 -11.69 9.30 7.67
CA HIS A 232 -11.89 10.15 8.86
C HIS A 232 -11.12 11.46 8.81
N THR A 233 -10.08 11.53 8.01
CA THR A 233 -9.30 12.76 7.77
C THR A 233 -9.10 12.95 6.28
N GLY A 234 -9.10 14.19 5.83
CA GLY A 234 -9.00 14.52 4.42
C GLY A 234 -8.33 15.87 4.16
N LEU A 235 -8.01 16.07 2.90
CA LEU A 235 -7.39 17.28 2.38
C LEU A 235 -8.08 17.66 1.08
N VAL A 236 -8.60 18.86 0.98
CA VAL A 236 -9.10 19.42 -0.27
C VAL A 236 -8.02 20.32 -0.86
N LEU A 237 -7.66 20.06 -2.11
CA LEU A 237 -6.66 20.80 -2.85
C LEU A 237 -7.28 21.33 -4.13
N ARG A 238 -7.00 22.60 -4.44
CA ARG A 238 -7.51 23.25 -5.64
C ARG A 238 -6.37 23.67 -6.56
N GLY A 239 -6.65 23.76 -7.86
CA GLY A 239 -5.72 24.32 -8.84
C GLY A 239 -4.72 23.33 -9.45
N ALA A 240 -3.48 23.78 -9.65
CA ALA A 240 -2.47 23.09 -10.46
C ALA A 240 -2.10 21.70 -9.94
N LEU A 241 -2.04 21.53 -8.60
CA LEU A 241 -1.68 20.25 -8.01
C LEU A 241 -2.74 19.17 -8.28
N ALA A 242 -4.03 19.51 -8.12
CA ALA A 242 -5.12 18.59 -8.41
C ALA A 242 -5.07 18.10 -9.86
N ARG A 243 -4.74 18.97 -10.80
CA ARG A 243 -4.55 18.60 -12.22
C ARG A 243 -3.40 17.59 -12.42
N SER A 244 -2.29 17.74 -11.69
CA SER A 244 -1.15 16.82 -11.82
C SER A 244 -1.46 15.41 -11.30
N MET A 245 -2.35 15.29 -10.32
CA MET A 245 -2.81 14.00 -9.80
C MET A 245 -3.56 13.18 -10.86
N VAL A 246 -4.40 13.84 -11.67
CA VAL A 246 -5.15 13.18 -12.76
C VAL A 246 -4.24 12.38 -13.68
N ALA A 247 -3.07 12.92 -14.03
CA ALA A 247 -2.14 12.24 -14.95
C ALA A 247 -1.62 10.92 -14.36
N SER A 248 -1.35 10.87 -13.06
CA SER A 248 -0.93 9.65 -12.37
C SER A 248 -2.06 8.60 -12.38
N GLU A 249 -3.26 9.01 -12.00
CA GLU A 249 -4.40 8.09 -11.87
C GLU A 249 -4.85 7.54 -13.25
N LEU A 250 -4.85 8.37 -14.28
CA LEU A 250 -5.16 7.90 -15.64
C LEU A 250 -4.09 6.92 -16.17
N GLN A 251 -2.83 7.06 -15.77
CA GLN A 251 -1.79 6.08 -16.09
C GLN A 251 -2.05 4.76 -15.36
N VAL A 252 -2.45 4.79 -14.08
CA VAL A 252 -2.86 3.58 -13.33
C VAL A 252 -4.06 2.92 -14.00
N ALA A 253 -5.08 3.68 -14.35
CA ALA A 253 -6.24 3.17 -15.09
C ALA A 253 -5.83 2.53 -16.42
N ALA A 254 -4.93 3.16 -17.19
CA ALA A 254 -4.54 2.69 -18.52
C ALA A 254 -3.86 1.31 -18.53
N TRP A 255 -3.09 0.95 -17.51
CA TRP A 255 -2.54 -0.40 -17.42
C TRP A 255 -3.43 -1.38 -16.64
N SER A 256 -4.55 -0.89 -16.09
CA SER A 256 -5.50 -1.68 -15.31
C SER A 256 -6.71 -2.14 -16.12
N THR A 257 -7.03 -1.45 -17.21
CA THR A 257 -8.12 -1.82 -18.13
C THR A 257 -7.69 -1.73 -19.59
N GLU A 258 -8.38 -2.44 -20.45
CA GLU A 258 -8.24 -2.35 -21.92
C GLU A 258 -9.32 -1.44 -22.54
N ASP A 259 -10.06 -0.69 -21.72
CA ASP A 259 -11.13 0.18 -22.18
C ASP A 259 -10.56 1.38 -22.96
N ASP A 260 -10.87 1.47 -24.24
CA ASP A 260 -10.42 2.52 -25.14
C ASP A 260 -11.11 3.89 -24.91
N ARG A 261 -12.13 3.93 -24.06
CA ARG A 261 -12.83 5.17 -23.67
C ARG A 261 -12.06 6.00 -22.63
N LEU A 262 -10.91 5.52 -22.12
CA LEU A 262 -10.08 6.28 -21.19
C LEU A 262 -9.74 7.65 -21.78
N PRO A 263 -9.98 8.74 -21.04
CA PRO A 263 -9.61 10.09 -21.48
C PRO A 263 -8.09 10.27 -21.45
N SER A 264 -7.59 11.14 -22.30
CA SER A 264 -6.22 11.63 -22.18
C SER A 264 -6.06 12.53 -20.95
N ALA A 265 -4.87 12.46 -20.33
CA ALA A 265 -4.56 13.37 -19.23
C ALA A 265 -4.64 14.83 -19.69
N PRO A 266 -5.21 15.73 -18.86
CA PRO A 266 -5.26 17.14 -19.19
C PRO A 266 -3.85 17.72 -19.32
N ALA A 267 -3.67 18.65 -20.25
CA ALA A 267 -2.39 19.31 -20.43
C ALA A 267 -1.94 19.99 -19.12
N MET A 268 -0.64 19.87 -18.82
CA MET A 268 -0.07 20.54 -17.65
C MET A 268 -0.25 22.05 -17.80
N GLY A 269 -0.91 22.66 -16.81
CA GLY A 269 -1.11 24.11 -16.75
C GLY A 269 0.06 24.85 -16.11
N SER A 270 -0.17 26.12 -15.76
CA SER A 270 0.78 26.91 -14.95
C SER A 270 0.98 26.22 -13.59
N ARG A 271 2.16 26.46 -12.98
CA ARG A 271 2.46 25.93 -11.62
C ARG A 271 1.63 26.58 -10.50
N GLY A 272 0.77 27.53 -10.84
CA GLY A 272 0.00 28.30 -9.88
C GLY A 272 0.81 29.47 -9.28
N VAL A 273 0.14 30.25 -8.41
CA VAL A 273 0.72 31.40 -7.70
C VAL A 273 0.29 31.29 -6.24
N GLY A 274 1.24 31.31 -5.32
CA GLY A 274 0.95 31.24 -3.88
C GLY A 274 2.20 31.09 -3.03
N SER A 275 2.00 31.03 -1.72
CA SER A 275 3.06 30.91 -0.72
C SER A 275 3.29 29.48 -0.23
N ILE A 276 2.52 28.52 -0.73
CA ILE A 276 2.60 27.10 -0.36
C ILE A 276 3.18 26.35 -1.55
N ASP A 277 4.36 25.76 -1.38
CA ASP A 277 4.90 24.82 -2.35
C ASP A 277 4.30 23.42 -2.08
N ALA A 278 3.74 22.82 -3.12
CA ALA A 278 3.03 21.54 -3.01
C ALA A 278 3.51 20.54 -4.06
N ARG A 279 3.64 19.28 -3.68
CA ARG A 279 3.93 18.14 -4.58
C ARG A 279 2.98 16.98 -4.32
N PHE A 280 2.63 16.28 -5.37
CA PHE A 280 1.99 14.97 -5.29
C PHE A 280 3.05 13.88 -5.35
N LEU A 281 2.94 12.92 -4.46
CA LEU A 281 3.89 11.82 -4.28
C LEU A 281 3.16 10.50 -4.31
N THR A 282 3.80 9.47 -4.87
CA THR A 282 3.27 8.11 -4.80
C THR A 282 4.36 7.12 -4.41
N GLU A 283 4.02 6.07 -3.73
CA GLU A 283 4.85 4.91 -3.35
C GLU A 283 6.26 5.32 -2.85
N GLY A 284 7.34 4.84 -3.49
CA GLY A 284 8.73 5.17 -3.14
C GLY A 284 9.09 6.65 -3.27
N GLY A 285 8.29 7.44 -4.02
CA GLY A 285 8.39 8.90 -4.00
C GLY A 285 8.04 9.49 -2.63
N ILE A 286 7.11 8.85 -1.90
CA ILE A 286 6.78 9.21 -0.51
C ILE A 286 7.97 8.93 0.39
N GLU A 287 8.55 7.72 0.32
CA GLU A 287 9.74 7.35 1.10
C GLU A 287 10.87 8.34 0.91
N SER A 288 11.19 8.65 -0.34
CA SER A 288 12.26 9.60 -0.67
C SER A 288 12.03 10.96 -0.01
N ALA A 289 10.82 11.51 -0.08
CA ALA A 289 10.48 12.79 0.53
C ALA A 289 10.56 12.75 2.07
N LEU A 290 10.10 11.66 2.70
CA LEU A 290 10.20 11.46 4.14
C LEU A 290 11.66 11.39 4.60
N LEU A 291 12.50 10.64 3.88
CA LEU A 291 13.92 10.50 4.20
C LEU A 291 14.68 11.81 4.00
N ASP A 292 14.38 12.57 2.94
CA ASP A 292 14.96 13.90 2.70
C ASP A 292 14.61 14.89 3.82
N ALA A 293 13.33 14.90 4.27
CA ALA A 293 12.90 15.75 5.37
C ALA A 293 13.60 15.37 6.68
N MET A 294 13.74 14.08 6.96
CA MET A 294 14.49 13.60 8.11
C MET A 294 15.98 13.94 8.00
N ALA A 295 16.58 13.85 6.82
CA ALA A 295 17.99 14.18 6.60
C ALA A 295 18.27 15.67 6.81
N ALA A 296 17.33 16.54 6.44
CA ALA A 296 17.44 17.99 6.61
C ALA A 296 17.23 18.46 8.07
N ALA A 297 16.51 17.67 8.87
CA ALA A 297 16.15 18.05 10.23
C ALA A 297 17.32 17.94 11.23
N GLY A 298 17.40 18.86 12.20
CA GLY A 298 18.45 18.90 13.20
C GLY A 298 18.10 19.77 14.40
N SER A 299 19.12 20.42 14.98
CA SER A 299 18.97 21.21 16.22
C SER A 299 17.96 22.35 16.06
N GLY A 300 17.01 22.42 16.99
CA GLY A 300 15.95 23.40 17.02
C GLY A 300 14.67 22.98 16.27
N ASP A 301 14.73 21.89 15.50
CA ASP A 301 13.55 21.40 14.77
C ASP A 301 12.66 20.54 15.66
N ARG A 302 11.36 20.63 15.40
CA ARG A 302 10.35 19.74 15.99
C ARG A 302 9.75 18.89 14.87
N ILE A 303 9.76 17.58 15.09
CA ILE A 303 9.19 16.58 14.18
C ILE A 303 8.00 15.93 14.90
N SER A 304 6.84 15.95 14.25
CA SER A 304 5.61 15.33 14.75
C SER A 304 5.17 14.25 13.76
N ILE A 305 5.04 13.03 14.23
CA ILE A 305 4.67 11.85 13.44
C ILE A 305 3.39 11.27 14.02
N ALA A 306 2.37 11.08 13.17
CA ALA A 306 1.19 10.31 13.55
C ALA A 306 0.94 9.28 12.45
N VAL A 307 1.05 7.99 12.79
CA VAL A 307 0.92 6.88 11.85
C VAL A 307 0.39 5.65 12.56
N ASP A 308 -0.43 4.88 11.87
CA ASP A 308 -0.98 3.65 12.44
C ASP A 308 0.13 2.61 12.66
N THR A 309 0.95 2.35 11.65
CA THR A 309 1.99 1.33 11.71
C THR A 309 3.34 1.90 11.27
N LEU A 310 4.35 1.71 12.11
CA LEU A 310 5.73 2.09 11.87
C LEU A 310 6.62 0.86 11.93
N SER A 311 7.22 0.48 10.81
CA SER A 311 8.19 -0.64 10.75
C SER A 311 9.30 -0.40 9.73
N ASP A 312 9.17 0.60 8.86
CA ASP A 312 10.15 0.86 7.82
C ASP A 312 11.53 1.21 8.39
N ARG A 313 12.50 0.37 8.08
CA ARG A 313 13.83 0.48 8.69
C ARG A 313 14.62 1.72 8.24
N PRO A 314 14.65 2.07 6.95
CA PRO A 314 15.24 3.33 6.49
C PRO A 314 14.71 4.54 7.25
N PHE A 315 13.38 4.64 7.41
CA PHE A 315 12.74 5.74 8.10
C PHE A 315 13.07 5.76 9.60
N ILE A 316 13.01 4.63 10.31
CA ILE A 316 13.35 4.52 11.73
C ILE A 316 14.79 5.00 11.95
N LEU A 317 15.75 4.55 11.14
CA LEU A 317 17.14 4.99 11.23
C LEU A 317 17.32 6.47 10.90
N ALA A 318 16.55 7.02 9.96
CA ALA A 318 16.58 8.44 9.62
C ALA A 318 16.05 9.30 10.79
N ALA A 319 14.99 8.85 11.48
CA ALA A 319 14.47 9.50 12.68
C ALA A 319 15.52 9.50 13.82
N VAL A 320 16.16 8.38 14.09
CA VAL A 320 17.26 8.28 15.07
C VAL A 320 18.39 9.26 14.73
N ARG A 321 18.81 9.33 13.46
CA ARG A 321 19.85 10.27 13.01
C ARG A 321 19.42 11.72 13.18
N ALA A 322 18.15 12.07 12.87
CA ALA A 322 17.63 13.42 13.06
C ALA A 322 17.65 13.81 14.55
N ALA A 323 17.23 12.91 15.45
CA ALA A 323 17.30 13.12 16.89
C ALA A 323 18.75 13.29 17.39
N THR A 324 19.69 12.49 16.88
CA THR A 324 21.13 12.63 17.17
C THR A 324 21.69 13.99 16.73
N ARG A 325 21.18 14.55 15.64
CA ARG A 325 21.52 15.92 15.20
C ARG A 325 20.83 17.02 16.02
N GLY A 326 19.95 16.65 16.95
CA GLY A 326 19.33 17.57 17.90
C GLY A 326 17.86 17.91 17.63
N ALA A 327 17.21 17.28 16.66
CA ALA A 327 15.78 17.40 16.45
C ALA A 327 15.00 16.78 17.61
N ARG A 328 13.83 17.34 17.95
CA ARG A 328 12.87 16.74 18.92
C ARG A 328 11.78 16.03 18.15
N ILE A 329 11.56 14.77 18.44
CA ILE A 329 10.61 13.92 17.70
C ILE A 329 9.51 13.44 18.64
N GLN A 330 8.26 13.64 18.24
CA GLN A 330 7.06 13.14 18.88
C GLN A 330 6.35 12.18 17.95
N MET A 331 6.09 10.95 18.42
CA MET A 331 5.45 9.89 17.63
C MET A 331 4.15 9.44 18.28
N LEU A 332 3.04 9.55 17.55
CA LEU A 332 1.75 8.94 17.87
C LEU A 332 1.61 7.65 17.07
N LEU A 333 1.61 6.51 17.73
CA LEU A 333 1.53 5.19 17.13
C LEU A 333 0.28 4.44 17.63
N SER A 334 -0.26 3.52 16.82
CA SER A 334 -1.33 2.63 17.26
C SER A 334 -0.81 1.59 18.26
N PRO A 335 -1.44 1.40 19.42
CA PRO A 335 -1.07 0.35 20.35
C PRO A 335 -1.36 -1.06 19.83
N ASN A 336 -2.22 -1.17 18.81
CA ASN A 336 -2.70 -2.45 18.29
C ASN A 336 -1.86 -2.99 17.12
N ALA A 337 -1.04 -2.14 16.50
CA ALA A 337 -0.15 -2.58 15.42
C ALA A 337 1.08 -3.31 16.00
N MET A 338 1.24 -4.57 15.66
CA MET A 338 2.25 -5.47 16.22
C MET A 338 3.68 -4.91 16.22
N PRO A 339 4.20 -4.25 15.16
CA PRO A 339 5.58 -3.78 15.18
C PRO A 339 5.81 -2.57 16.09
N ASN A 340 4.78 -1.77 16.36
CA ASN A 340 4.92 -0.45 17.02
C ASN A 340 5.55 -0.55 18.41
N ARG A 341 5.16 -1.54 19.22
CA ARG A 341 5.73 -1.74 20.56
C ARG A 341 7.21 -2.09 20.49
N SER A 342 7.58 -3.00 19.58
CA SER A 342 8.98 -3.37 19.40
C SER A 342 9.83 -2.21 18.88
N VAL A 343 9.27 -1.37 17.99
CA VAL A 343 9.93 -0.16 17.48
C VAL A 343 10.09 0.87 18.59
N ALA A 344 9.05 1.11 19.39
CA ALA A 344 9.13 2.02 20.52
C ALA A 344 10.18 1.58 21.55
N HIS A 345 10.24 0.29 21.88
CA HIS A 345 11.27 -0.29 22.74
C HIS A 345 12.69 -0.10 22.18
N GLU A 346 12.88 -0.32 20.86
CA GLU A 346 14.16 -0.08 20.20
C GLU A 346 14.61 1.38 20.34
N LEU A 347 13.70 2.32 20.03
CA LEU A 347 13.97 3.75 20.09
C LEU A 347 14.35 4.22 21.51
N GLN A 348 13.70 3.68 22.55
CA GLN A 348 14.03 3.97 23.95
C GLN A 348 15.36 3.34 24.39
N ARG A 349 15.58 2.08 24.01
CA ARG A 349 16.82 1.36 24.35
C ARG A 349 18.06 2.06 23.77
N ASP A 350 17.97 2.60 22.58
CA ASP A 350 19.07 3.28 21.90
C ASP A 350 19.37 4.65 22.56
N GLY A 351 18.68 4.96 23.67
CA GLY A 351 19.03 6.03 24.60
C GLY A 351 18.82 7.45 24.06
N ILE A 352 17.84 7.63 23.16
CA ILE A 352 17.63 8.90 22.49
C ILE A 352 16.50 9.66 23.21
N ASP A 353 16.84 10.41 24.25
CA ASP A 353 15.91 11.24 25.04
C ASP A 353 15.12 12.30 24.22
N ARG A 354 15.39 12.40 22.92
CA ARG A 354 14.74 13.35 22.00
C ARG A 354 13.60 12.75 21.21
N ILE A 355 13.36 11.44 21.34
CA ILE A 355 12.24 10.75 20.72
C ILE A 355 11.26 10.33 21.82
N GLU A 356 10.05 10.90 21.77
CA GLU A 356 8.95 10.55 22.66
C GLU A 356 7.88 9.82 21.87
N VAL A 357 7.47 8.65 22.33
CA VAL A 357 6.39 7.86 21.74
C VAL A 357 5.19 7.88 22.67
N ARG A 358 4.00 8.12 22.13
CA ARG A 358 2.72 7.97 22.81
C ARG A 358 1.78 7.10 22.01
N TRP A 359 0.87 6.45 22.72
CA TRP A 359 -0.15 5.66 22.09
C TRP A 359 -1.33 6.52 21.71
N SER A 360 -1.70 6.41 20.45
CA SER A 360 -2.83 7.15 19.94
C SER A 360 -4.12 6.80 20.68
N PRO A 361 -4.95 7.80 21.03
CA PRO A 361 -6.21 7.60 21.74
C PRO A 361 -7.32 7.04 20.85
N PHE A 362 -7.05 6.85 19.55
CA PHE A 362 -8.05 6.39 18.60
C PHE A 362 -8.44 4.94 18.88
N GLU A 363 -9.74 4.68 18.89
CA GLU A 363 -10.28 3.33 19.12
C GLU A 363 -9.82 2.33 18.04
N ALA A 364 -9.82 1.05 18.37
CA ALA A 364 -9.51 0.00 17.42
C ALA A 364 -10.46 0.08 16.21
N GLY A 365 -9.90 0.32 15.02
CA GLY A 365 -10.65 0.52 13.78
C GLY A 365 -10.85 1.98 13.38
N ALA A 366 -10.55 2.96 14.24
CA ALA A 366 -10.37 4.34 13.82
C ALA A 366 -8.96 4.50 13.26
N THR A 367 -8.83 4.90 12.03
CA THR A 367 -7.52 5.06 11.41
C THR A 367 -6.87 6.36 11.81
N HIS A 368 -5.58 6.26 11.83
CA HIS A 368 -4.69 7.36 12.15
C HIS A 368 -4.33 8.12 10.88
N PRO A 369 -4.18 9.45 10.96
CA PRO A 369 -3.59 10.17 9.86
C PRO A 369 -2.18 9.63 9.63
N LYS A 370 -1.78 9.47 8.38
CA LYS A 370 -0.41 9.18 8.03
C LYS A 370 0.28 10.53 7.79
N LEU A 371 0.65 11.15 8.89
CA LEU A 371 1.11 12.54 8.96
C LEU A 371 2.55 12.62 9.47
N LEU A 372 3.37 13.39 8.78
CA LEU A 372 4.66 13.87 9.27
C LEU A 372 4.72 15.38 9.12
N LEU A 373 5.03 16.07 10.21
CA LEU A 373 5.29 17.50 10.24
C LEU A 373 6.73 17.75 10.68
N VAL A 374 7.44 18.62 9.96
CA VAL A 374 8.74 19.16 10.39
C VAL A 374 8.61 20.66 10.50
N GLN A 375 8.73 21.19 11.71
CA GLN A 375 8.73 22.62 11.99
C GLN A 375 10.17 23.12 12.05
N HIS A 376 10.52 24.02 11.14
CA HIS A 376 11.86 24.58 11.00
C HIS A 376 11.80 26.10 10.78
N ARG A 377 12.38 26.90 11.67
CA ARG A 377 12.62 28.36 11.53
C ARG A 377 11.44 29.18 10.99
N GLY A 378 10.20 28.85 11.37
CA GLY A 378 9.01 29.57 10.93
C GLY A 378 8.32 29.00 9.71
N ASP A 379 8.82 27.90 9.15
CA ASP A 379 8.18 27.10 8.11
C ASP A 379 7.75 25.74 8.63
N VAL A 380 6.77 25.15 7.97
CA VAL A 380 6.31 23.80 8.18
C VAL A 380 6.44 23.02 6.87
N TRP A 381 7.18 21.94 6.93
CA TRP A 381 7.11 20.89 5.95
C TRP A 381 6.11 19.81 6.42
N MET A 382 5.23 19.37 5.57
CA MET A 382 4.22 18.37 5.88
C MET A 382 4.18 17.31 4.78
N ASN A 383 4.10 16.05 5.18
CA ASN A 383 3.67 14.95 4.32
C ASN A 383 2.39 14.35 4.93
N TRP A 384 1.36 14.17 4.10
CA TRP A 384 0.09 13.59 4.50
C TRP A 384 -0.47 12.74 3.37
N GLY A 385 -0.96 11.53 3.69
CA GLY A 385 -1.48 10.62 2.67
C GLY A 385 -2.02 9.29 3.21
N SER A 386 -2.04 8.29 2.34
CA SER A 386 -2.52 6.94 2.67
C SER A 386 -1.47 6.03 3.29
N ALA A 387 -0.18 6.27 3.02
CA ALA A 387 0.91 5.36 3.34
C ALA A 387 1.21 5.26 4.84
N ASN A 388 1.07 4.08 5.42
CA ASN A 388 1.74 3.73 6.68
C ASN A 388 3.27 3.73 6.47
N PHE A 389 4.03 3.95 7.55
CA PHE A 389 5.49 3.95 7.45
C PHE A 389 6.04 2.54 7.60
N THR A 390 5.66 1.69 6.65
CA THR A 390 6.11 0.30 6.56
C THR A 390 6.78 0.07 5.21
N ARG A 391 7.64 -0.94 5.12
CA ARG A 391 8.30 -1.30 3.87
C ARG A 391 7.31 -1.51 2.72
N ARG A 392 6.16 -2.12 3.01
CA ARG A 392 5.16 -2.40 1.97
C ARG A 392 4.57 -1.13 1.38
N ASN A 393 4.30 -0.13 2.19
CA ASN A 393 3.67 1.11 1.78
C ASN A 393 4.67 2.11 1.16
N LEU A 394 5.97 2.00 1.53
CA LEU A 394 6.98 2.96 1.10
C LEU A 394 7.89 2.44 -0.02
N ALA A 395 8.11 1.13 -0.16
CA ALA A 395 9.08 0.56 -1.10
C ALA A 395 8.48 0.07 -2.44
N ASP A 396 7.54 0.78 -3.01
CA ASP A 396 6.91 0.47 -4.32
C ASP A 396 6.19 -0.89 -4.39
N LEU A 397 5.59 -1.34 -3.29
CA LEU A 397 4.96 -2.66 -3.21
C LEU A 397 3.42 -2.60 -3.19
N ASN A 398 2.85 -1.49 -2.69
CA ASN A 398 1.45 -1.12 -2.79
C ASN A 398 1.31 0.13 -3.64
N LEU A 399 0.07 0.47 -4.04
CA LEU A 399 -0.25 1.81 -4.51
C LEU A 399 -0.61 2.69 -3.32
N GLU A 400 0.10 3.79 -3.21
CA GLU A 400 -0.05 4.77 -2.14
C GLU A 400 -0.01 6.18 -2.71
N SER A 401 -0.62 7.12 -2.03
CA SER A 401 -0.56 8.52 -2.41
C SER A 401 -0.36 9.44 -1.22
N ALA A 402 0.41 10.50 -1.42
CA ALA A 402 0.60 11.54 -0.42
C ALA A 402 0.75 12.92 -1.06
N VAL A 403 0.51 13.92 -0.25
CA VAL A 403 0.75 15.32 -0.57
C VAL A 403 1.86 15.85 0.33
N GLU A 404 2.86 16.42 -0.28
CA GLU A 404 3.89 17.19 0.39
C GLU A 404 3.55 18.67 0.29
N LEU A 405 3.53 19.36 1.42
CA LEU A 405 3.36 20.81 1.50
C LEU A 405 4.53 21.45 2.25
N ARG A 406 5.05 22.54 1.71
CA ARG A 406 5.95 23.44 2.44
C ARG A 406 5.30 24.80 2.53
N MET A 407 5.09 25.28 3.75
CA MET A 407 4.26 26.46 3.99
C MET A 407 4.75 27.26 5.20
N PRO A 408 4.52 28.58 5.23
CA PRO A 408 4.80 29.37 6.43
C PRO A 408 4.03 28.85 7.64
N ALA A 409 4.66 28.73 8.81
CA ALA A 409 4.03 28.21 10.02
C ALA A 409 2.82 29.07 10.50
N ARG A 410 2.76 30.33 10.06
CA ARG A 410 1.63 31.25 10.34
C ARG A 410 0.44 31.06 9.41
N SER A 411 0.57 30.31 8.31
CA SER A 411 -0.53 30.06 7.37
C SER A 411 -1.65 29.26 8.05
N ALA A 412 -2.88 29.45 7.59
CA ALA A 412 -4.03 28.74 8.16
C ALA A 412 -3.90 27.21 8.04
N PRO A 413 -3.46 26.64 6.90
CA PRO A 413 -3.24 25.20 6.79
C PRO A 413 -2.16 24.67 7.75
N ALA A 414 -1.03 25.39 7.90
CA ALA A 414 0.02 24.96 8.82
C ALA A 414 -0.46 24.90 10.26
N ARG A 415 -1.19 25.93 10.71
CA ARG A 415 -1.77 25.96 12.06
C ARG A 415 -2.76 24.82 12.25
N ALA A 416 -3.66 24.59 11.29
CA ALA A 416 -4.63 23.51 11.38
C ALA A 416 -3.95 22.13 11.58
N ALA A 417 -2.89 21.84 10.83
CA ALA A 417 -2.13 20.60 10.96
C ALA A 417 -1.37 20.50 12.29
N ILE A 418 -0.75 21.60 12.74
CA ILE A 418 -0.05 21.66 14.04
C ILE A 418 -1.05 21.45 15.19
N ASP A 419 -2.19 22.16 15.17
CA ASP A 419 -3.21 22.08 16.23
C ASP A 419 -3.86 20.71 16.27
N TYR A 420 -4.10 20.10 15.10
CA TYR A 420 -4.59 18.71 15.03
C TYR A 420 -3.64 17.75 15.74
N PHE A 421 -2.34 17.79 15.42
CA PHE A 421 -1.35 16.93 16.08
C PHE A 421 -1.24 17.24 17.56
N ALA A 422 -1.19 18.51 17.96
CA ALA A 422 -1.10 18.91 19.36
C ALA A 422 -2.28 18.42 20.19
N ASN A 423 -3.50 18.49 19.65
CA ASN A 423 -4.69 17.98 20.31
C ASN A 423 -4.66 16.45 20.45
N ALA A 424 -4.27 15.73 19.39
CA ALA A 424 -4.12 14.28 19.44
C ALA A 424 -3.04 13.87 20.45
N TRP A 425 -1.92 14.59 20.49
CA TRP A 425 -0.82 14.39 21.41
C TRP A 425 -1.23 14.60 22.88
N ALA A 426 -2.00 15.64 23.17
CA ALA A 426 -2.48 15.94 24.52
C ALA A 426 -3.43 14.86 25.07
N ASN A 427 -4.18 14.21 24.20
CA ASN A 427 -5.12 13.14 24.54
C ASN A 427 -4.52 11.73 24.48
N ALA A 428 -3.27 11.62 24.02
CA ALA A 428 -2.59 10.33 23.89
C ALA A 428 -2.08 9.82 25.23
N ALA A 429 -2.18 8.50 25.44
CA ALA A 429 -1.63 7.85 26.61
C ALA A 429 -0.09 7.89 26.57
N ALA A 430 0.53 8.51 27.57
CA ALA A 430 1.95 8.31 27.83
C ALA A 430 2.12 6.88 28.36
N ASP A 431 2.91 6.06 27.67
CA ASP A 431 3.03 4.67 28.07
C ASP A 431 4.22 4.42 28.98
N ALA A 432 3.95 3.59 30.01
CA ALA A 432 4.97 3.01 30.87
C ALA A 432 5.30 1.54 30.54
N GLY A 433 4.67 0.95 29.50
CA GLY A 433 4.60 -0.50 29.30
C GLY A 433 5.57 -1.13 28.30
N TYR A 434 6.54 -0.41 27.75
CA TYR A 434 7.48 -0.97 26.74
C TYR A 434 8.51 -1.96 27.30
N ALA A 435 8.78 -1.90 28.61
CA ALA A 435 9.87 -2.65 29.23
C ALA A 435 9.71 -4.18 29.14
N ASP A 436 8.50 -4.66 28.89
CA ASP A 436 8.16 -6.08 28.95
C ASP A 436 7.97 -6.77 27.58
N GLU A 437 8.28 -6.08 26.45
CA GLU A 437 8.19 -6.74 25.16
C GLU A 437 9.27 -7.81 24.99
N PRO A 438 8.89 -9.09 24.74
CA PRO A 438 9.86 -10.15 24.55
C PRO A 438 10.76 -9.87 23.34
N ILE A 439 12.05 -10.10 23.46
CA ILE A 439 13.01 -9.98 22.36
C ILE A 439 12.64 -10.85 21.14
N THR A 440 11.90 -11.93 21.38
CA THR A 440 11.36 -12.80 20.33
C THR A 440 10.37 -12.08 19.43
N THR A 441 9.53 -11.18 19.97
CA THR A 441 8.58 -10.35 19.20
C THR A 441 9.34 -9.39 18.29
N TYR A 442 10.43 -8.78 18.78
CA TYR A 442 11.30 -7.94 17.98
C TYR A 442 11.87 -8.69 16.78
N TRP A 443 12.47 -9.87 16.98
CA TRP A 443 13.04 -10.65 15.89
C TRP A 443 11.97 -11.18 14.92
N HIS A 444 10.79 -11.51 15.45
CA HIS A 444 9.66 -11.93 14.62
C HIS A 444 9.24 -10.83 13.65
N TYR A 445 8.99 -9.59 14.15
CA TYR A 445 8.61 -8.52 13.24
C TYR A 445 9.73 -8.16 12.26
N ARG A 446 10.99 -8.19 12.70
CA ARG A 446 12.15 -7.95 11.84
C ARG A 446 12.26 -8.97 10.71
N PHE A 447 12.02 -10.22 11.01
CA PHE A 447 12.00 -11.28 10.01
C PHE A 447 10.81 -11.11 9.05
N ALA A 448 9.62 -10.86 9.57
CA ALA A 448 8.42 -10.64 8.79
C ALA A 448 8.59 -9.44 7.83
N GLU A 449 9.14 -8.32 8.32
CA GLU A 449 9.43 -7.14 7.51
C GLU A 449 10.47 -7.42 6.41
N ALA A 450 11.58 -8.09 6.76
CA ALA A 450 12.66 -8.39 5.82
C ALA A 450 12.24 -9.37 4.70
N THR A 451 11.37 -10.32 5.01
CA THR A 451 10.89 -11.33 4.06
C THR A 451 9.62 -10.91 3.32
N GLY A 452 8.93 -9.87 3.79
CA GLY A 452 7.61 -9.48 3.33
C GLY A 452 6.49 -10.40 3.82
N TRP A 453 6.78 -11.28 4.78
CA TRP A 453 5.78 -12.20 5.39
C TRP A 453 5.02 -11.51 6.51
N SER A 454 4.55 -10.32 6.25
CA SER A 454 3.76 -9.53 7.18
C SER A 454 2.53 -8.96 6.48
N SER A 455 1.48 -8.69 7.25
CA SER A 455 0.29 -7.98 6.78
C SER A 455 0.43 -6.45 6.91
N PHE A 456 1.53 -5.96 7.47
CA PHE A 456 1.83 -4.53 7.68
C PHE A 456 2.97 -4.04 6.79
#